data_e90f0ae2e1f1088cd7a0889b0d082317
#
_entry.id   e90f0ae2e1f1088cd7a0889b0d082317
#
_cell.length_a   1.000
_cell.length_b   1.000
_cell.length_c   1.000
_cell.angle_alpha   90.00
_cell.angle_beta   90.00
_cell.angle_gamma   90.00
#
_symmetry.space_group_name_H-M   'P 1'
#
loop_
_entity.id
_entity.type
_entity.pdbx_description
1 polymer ?
#
loop_
_entity_poly.entity_id
_entity_poly.type
_entity_poly.pdbx_seq_one_letter_code
_entity_poly.pdbx_strand_id
1 'polypeptide(L)'
;MEKKKYIVYRNDDVNEPVDVFSADTIAECEEWINEQVEGLTPVNEEFPCTDDVMRSSKTFYYEVFEGEMITEIDGVAVYSDLCYSSGYYYKD
;
A
#
# COMPACT_ATOMS: atom_id res chain seq x y z
N MET A 1 -3.85 14.35 -14.70
CA MET A 1 -2.80 14.78 -13.76
C MET A 1 -1.67 13.76 -13.79
N GLU A 2 -0.46 14.24 -14.01
CA GLU A 2 0.69 13.34 -14.06
C GLU A 2 1.04 12.80 -12.68
N LYS A 3 1.31 11.52 -12.62
CA LYS A 3 1.77 10.89 -11.40
C LYS A 3 3.25 11.18 -11.19
N LYS A 4 3.64 11.34 -9.94
CA LYS A 4 5.03 11.57 -9.56
C LYS A 4 5.86 10.30 -9.70
N LYS A 5 7.16 10.39 -9.41
CA LYS A 5 8.08 9.27 -9.57
C LYS A 5 7.71 8.03 -8.74
N TYR A 6 7.25 8.25 -7.51
CA TYR A 6 6.84 7.16 -6.62
C TYR A 6 5.33 7.21 -6.40
N ILE A 7 4.69 6.06 -6.49
CA ILE A 7 3.24 5.92 -6.38
C ILE A 7 2.91 5.04 -5.19
N VAL A 8 1.99 5.51 -4.36
CA VAL A 8 1.49 4.76 -3.20
C VAL A 8 0.23 4.02 -3.61
N TYR A 9 0.19 2.72 -3.33
CA TYR A 9 -0.99 1.88 -3.54
C TYR A 9 -1.52 1.44 -2.20
N ARG A 10 -2.85 1.45 -2.07
CA ARG A 10 -3.53 0.88 -0.92
C ARG A 10 -4.00 -0.51 -1.28
N ASN A 11 -3.60 -1.48 -0.47
CA ASN A 11 -3.94 -2.88 -0.68
C ASN A 11 -4.76 -3.42 0.48
N ASP A 12 -5.71 -4.30 0.17
CA ASP A 12 -6.30 -5.21 1.15
C ASP A 12 -6.34 -6.59 0.50
N ASP A 13 -6.71 -7.62 1.25
CA ASP A 13 -6.62 -8.99 0.76
C ASP A 13 -7.83 -9.42 -0.08
N VAL A 14 -8.76 -8.50 -0.33
CA VAL A 14 -10.01 -8.80 -1.04
C VAL A 14 -10.15 -8.00 -2.32
N ASN A 15 -9.74 -6.74 -2.33
CA ASN A 15 -9.87 -5.85 -3.48
C ASN A 15 -8.54 -5.63 -4.20
N GLU A 16 -8.61 -5.22 -5.46
CA GLU A 16 -7.41 -4.88 -6.22
C GLU A 16 -6.73 -3.63 -5.63
N PRO A 17 -5.40 -3.56 -5.73
CA PRO A 17 -4.65 -2.37 -5.28
C PRO A 17 -5.14 -1.11 -5.99
N VAL A 18 -5.24 -0.02 -5.23
CA VAL A 18 -5.68 1.28 -5.75
C VAL A 18 -4.59 2.31 -5.50
N ASP A 19 -4.22 3.07 -6.53
CA ASP A 19 -3.29 4.17 -6.38
C ASP A 19 -3.97 5.33 -5.64
N VAL A 20 -3.35 5.80 -4.57
CA VAL A 20 -3.97 6.79 -3.68
C VAL A 20 -3.14 8.05 -3.50
N PHE A 21 -1.88 8.02 -3.85
CA PHE A 21 -0.98 9.16 -3.69
C PHE A 21 0.27 8.96 -4.55
N SER A 22 0.95 10.04 -4.90
CA SER A 22 2.25 9.98 -5.55
C SER A 22 3.12 11.15 -5.10
N ALA A 23 4.43 10.95 -5.11
CA ALA A 23 5.40 11.96 -4.71
C ALA A 23 6.74 11.74 -5.43
N ASP A 24 7.63 12.72 -5.33
CA ASP A 24 8.93 12.65 -5.99
C ASP A 24 9.97 11.86 -5.19
N THR A 25 9.71 11.62 -3.90
CA THR A 25 10.60 10.87 -3.02
C THR A 25 9.85 9.84 -2.20
N ILE A 26 10.56 8.79 -1.77
CA ILE A 26 10.00 7.76 -0.88
C ILE A 26 9.65 8.38 0.47
N ALA A 27 10.49 9.30 0.97
CA ALA A 27 10.25 9.97 2.25
C ALA A 27 8.91 10.70 2.28
N GLU A 28 8.55 11.37 1.20
CA GLU A 28 7.26 12.05 1.09
C GLU A 28 6.10 11.06 1.10
N CYS A 29 6.28 9.91 0.45
CA CYS A 29 5.26 8.84 0.47
C CYS A 29 5.10 8.27 1.87
N GLU A 30 6.20 8.00 2.58
CA GLU A 30 6.15 7.51 3.97
C GLU A 30 5.42 8.49 4.88
N GLU A 31 5.74 9.77 4.75
CA GLU A 31 5.12 10.83 5.55
C GLU A 31 3.60 10.85 5.33
N TRP A 32 3.18 10.78 4.07
CA TRP A 32 1.77 10.72 3.72
C TRP A 32 1.09 9.49 4.32
N ILE A 33 1.73 8.32 4.22
CA ILE A 33 1.22 7.07 4.78
C ILE A 33 1.06 7.21 6.30
N ASN A 34 2.06 7.74 6.99
CA ASN A 34 2.01 7.92 8.43
C ASN A 34 0.86 8.83 8.86
N GLU A 35 0.55 9.85 8.09
CA GLU A 35 -0.60 10.71 8.33
C GLU A 35 -1.92 9.94 8.20
N GLN A 36 -2.01 9.06 7.19
CA GLN A 36 -3.23 8.29 6.95
C GLN A 36 -3.50 7.24 8.02
N VAL A 37 -2.47 6.68 8.61
CA VAL A 37 -2.61 5.62 9.62
C VAL A 37 -2.55 6.13 11.06
N GLU A 38 -2.37 7.43 11.25
CA GLU A 38 -2.36 8.03 12.57
C GLU A 38 -3.68 7.77 13.28
N GLY A 39 -3.59 7.20 14.48
CA GLY A 39 -4.77 6.85 15.27
C GLY A 39 -5.38 5.50 14.95
N LEU A 40 -4.88 4.80 13.93
CA LEU A 40 -5.35 3.46 13.60
C LEU A 40 -4.61 2.40 14.42
N THR A 41 -5.27 1.27 14.66
CA THR A 41 -4.68 0.15 15.38
C THR A 41 -3.82 -0.69 14.43
N PRO A 42 -2.51 -0.83 14.68
CA PRO A 42 -1.66 -1.67 13.85
C PRO A 42 -1.86 -3.15 14.15
N VAL A 43 -1.64 -3.98 13.14
CA VAL A 43 -1.62 -5.43 13.32
C VAL A 43 -0.23 -5.82 13.85
N ASN A 44 -0.16 -6.38 15.05
CA ASN A 44 1.09 -6.75 15.69
C ASN A 44 0.85 -7.92 16.68
N GLU A 45 1.84 -8.22 17.54
CA GLU A 45 1.71 -9.31 18.52
C GLU A 45 0.57 -9.09 19.53
N GLU A 46 0.31 -7.84 19.87
CA GLU A 46 -0.78 -7.47 20.78
C GLU A 46 -2.15 -7.51 20.08
N PHE A 47 -2.17 -7.16 18.79
CA PHE A 47 -3.40 -7.18 17.98
C PHE A 47 -3.15 -8.03 16.72
N PRO A 48 -3.04 -9.36 16.86
CA PRO A 48 -2.70 -10.21 15.73
C PRO A 48 -3.81 -10.29 14.68
N CYS A 49 -3.39 -10.35 13.42
CA CYS A 49 -4.30 -10.55 12.31
C CYS A 49 -4.51 -12.05 12.13
N THR A 50 -5.74 -12.51 12.30
CA THR A 50 -6.11 -13.91 12.05
C THR A 50 -6.59 -14.06 10.61
N ASP A 51 -6.64 -15.30 10.11
CA ASP A 51 -7.15 -15.58 8.77
C ASP A 51 -8.57 -15.02 8.56
N ASP A 52 -9.40 -15.08 9.59
CA ASP A 52 -10.76 -14.57 9.53
C ASP A 52 -10.79 -13.05 9.35
N VAL A 53 -9.89 -12.34 10.03
CA VAL A 53 -9.79 -10.89 9.91
C VAL A 53 -9.32 -10.50 8.50
N MET A 54 -8.33 -11.19 7.96
CA MET A 54 -7.84 -10.92 6.60
C MET A 54 -8.93 -11.17 5.56
N ARG A 55 -9.61 -12.30 5.66
CA ARG A 55 -10.68 -12.69 4.73
C ARG A 55 -11.88 -11.74 4.74
N SER A 56 -12.08 -11.03 5.82
CA SER A 56 -13.21 -10.11 5.96
C SER A 56 -12.90 -8.67 5.56
N SER A 57 -11.77 -8.41 4.92
CA SER A 57 -11.34 -7.08 4.49
C SER A 57 -11.24 -6.07 5.63
N LYS A 58 -10.94 -6.52 6.84
CA LYS A 58 -10.85 -5.63 8.00
C LYS A 58 -9.48 -4.98 8.18
N THR A 59 -8.51 -5.36 7.35
CA THR A 59 -7.16 -4.82 7.39
C THR A 59 -6.73 -4.32 6.02
N PHE A 60 -5.78 -3.42 6.03
CA PHE A 60 -5.20 -2.89 4.80
C PHE A 60 -3.74 -2.48 5.05
N TYR A 61 -3.01 -2.24 3.97
CA TYR A 61 -1.64 -1.75 4.04
C TYR A 61 -1.32 -0.91 2.81
N TYR A 62 -0.23 -0.14 2.89
CA TYR A 62 0.24 0.68 1.79
C TYR A 62 1.56 0.15 1.26
N GLU A 63 1.73 0.25 -0.06
CA GLU A 63 2.97 -0.09 -0.73
C GLU A 63 3.39 1.07 -1.63
N VAL A 64 4.69 1.30 -1.74
CA VAL A 64 5.25 2.35 -2.60
C VAL A 64 6.09 1.70 -3.69
N PHE A 65 5.81 2.06 -4.93
CA PHE A 65 6.53 1.57 -6.10
C PHE A 65 7.12 2.76 -6.89
N GLU A 66 8.23 2.53 -7.57
CA GLU A 66 8.76 3.51 -8.50
C GLU A 66 8.01 3.35 -9.83
N GLY A 67 7.08 4.27 -10.09
CA GLY A 67 6.18 4.19 -11.22
C GLY A 67 4.98 3.30 -10.92
N GLU A 68 4.31 2.84 -11.95
CA GLU A 68 3.13 1.98 -11.78
C GLU A 68 3.54 0.59 -11.30
N MET A 69 2.70 0.00 -10.43
CA MET A 69 2.94 -1.32 -9.86
C MET A 69 3.13 -2.38 -10.94
N ILE A 70 2.32 -2.32 -11.99
CA ILE A 70 2.36 -3.27 -13.09
C ILE A 70 2.44 -2.49 -14.41
N THR A 71 3.38 -2.87 -15.26
CA THR A 71 3.49 -2.32 -16.61
C THR A 71 3.50 -3.48 -17.60
N GLU A 72 3.21 -3.18 -18.89
CA GLU A 72 3.24 -4.19 -19.94
C GLU A 72 4.37 -3.85 -20.90
N ILE A 73 5.27 -4.80 -21.13
CA ILE A 73 6.39 -4.67 -22.06
C ILE A 73 6.33 -5.87 -23.00
N ASP A 74 6.18 -5.59 -24.29
CA ASP A 74 6.09 -6.62 -25.34
C ASP A 74 5.02 -7.69 -25.06
N GLY A 75 3.88 -7.27 -24.48
CA GLY A 75 2.78 -8.17 -24.16
C GLY A 75 2.95 -8.95 -22.86
N VAL A 76 4.01 -8.67 -22.12
CA VAL A 76 4.30 -9.37 -20.86
C VAL A 76 4.12 -8.40 -19.68
N ALA A 77 3.38 -8.83 -18.66
CA ALA A 77 3.21 -8.04 -17.45
C ALA A 77 4.51 -8.01 -16.67
N VAL A 78 4.98 -6.81 -16.33
CA VAL A 78 6.20 -6.61 -15.55
C VAL A 78 5.84 -5.86 -14.27
N TYR A 79 6.23 -6.41 -13.12
CA TYR A 79 5.99 -5.80 -11.82
C TYR A 79 7.16 -4.90 -11.44
N SER A 80 6.85 -3.71 -10.94
CA SER A 80 7.86 -2.80 -10.41
C SER A 80 8.40 -3.30 -9.07
N ASP A 81 9.63 -2.93 -8.74
CA ASP A 81 10.21 -3.28 -7.45
C ASP A 81 9.52 -2.50 -6.32
N LEU A 82 9.25 -3.20 -5.24
CA LEU A 82 8.67 -2.61 -4.04
C LEU A 82 9.73 -1.75 -3.35
N CYS A 83 9.44 -0.46 -3.17
CA CYS A 83 10.34 0.48 -2.52
C CYS A 83 10.11 0.57 -1.01
N TYR A 84 8.85 0.47 -0.58
CA TYR A 84 8.48 0.60 0.82
C TYR A 84 7.11 -0.06 1.02
N SER A 85 6.93 -0.70 2.16
CA SER A 85 5.65 -1.28 2.54
C SER A 85 5.35 -0.93 4.00
N SER A 86 4.15 -0.43 4.25
CA SER A 86 3.71 -0.22 5.63
C SER A 86 3.33 -1.58 6.23
N GLY A 87 3.23 -1.65 7.55
CA GLY A 87 2.60 -2.80 8.18
C GLY A 87 1.10 -2.77 7.92
N TYR A 88 0.41 -3.84 8.31
CA TYR A 88 -1.05 -3.90 8.24
C TYR A 88 -1.68 -3.08 9.35
N TYR A 89 -2.82 -2.46 9.04
CA TYR A 89 -3.62 -1.69 9.98
C TYR A 89 -5.07 -2.14 9.91
N TYR A 90 -5.78 -2.06 11.02
CA TYR A 90 -7.22 -2.35 11.04
C TYR A 90 -7.98 -1.15 10.50
N LYS A 91 -9.00 -1.42 9.69
CA LYS A 91 -9.95 -0.41 9.26
C LYS A 91 -10.84 -0.02 10.45
N ASP A 92 -11.13 1.25 10.56
CA ASP A 92 -12.07 1.72 11.58
C ASP A 92 -13.51 1.39 11.22
#